data_3bd100465afb225b48f90a04ef67f204
#
_entry.id   3bd100465afb225b48f90a04ef67f204
#
_cell.length_a   1.000
_cell.length_b   1.000
_cell.length_c   1.000
_cell.angle_alpha   90.00
_cell.angle_beta   90.00
_cell.angle_gamma   90.00
#
_symmetry.space_group_name_H-M   'P 1'
#
loop_
_entity.id
_entity.type
_entity.pdbx_description
1 polymer ?
#
loop_
_entity_poly.entity_id
_entity_poly.type
_entity_poly.pdbx_seq_one_letter_code
_entity_poly.pdbx_strand_id
1 'polypeptide(L)'
;GYPVGLIIDGEKGNTVEQAQEGIINLQNIWFAGMTVTGSDANKVYDDVLYDAVNKTIIDAGQESYSSSFFKAQKGNKVLADMNELNFKDGRGIGVNYMPNANSPVLTAASFDNALLDNGFDKVDYIGAFGINDNWLDGWTNFDPNNTDY
;
A
#
# COMPACT_ATOMS: atom_id res chain seq x y z
N GLY A 1 11.25 -8.79 7.50
CA GLY A 1 10.68 -7.91 6.48
C GLY A 1 10.76 -6.47 6.94
N TYR A 2 10.87 -5.55 6.03
CA TYR A 2 10.82 -4.11 6.36
C TYR A 2 9.38 -3.77 6.74
N PRO A 3 9.13 -3.28 7.93
CA PRO A 3 7.79 -2.96 8.39
C PRO A 3 7.29 -1.60 7.89
N VAL A 4 7.80 -1.11 6.77
CA VAL A 4 7.53 0.22 6.20
C VAL A 4 6.65 0.08 4.97
N GLY A 5 5.56 0.83 4.90
CA GLY A 5 4.61 0.79 3.79
C GLY A 5 5.10 1.54 2.55
N LEU A 6 5.67 2.72 2.70
CA LEU A 6 6.16 3.57 1.61
C LEU A 6 7.53 4.15 1.95
N ILE A 7 8.42 4.15 0.97
CA ILE A 7 9.70 4.88 1.03
C ILE A 7 9.79 5.81 -0.17
N ILE A 8 10.01 7.09 0.10
CA ILE A 8 10.37 8.07 -0.93
C ILE A 8 11.87 8.37 -0.79
N ASP A 9 12.59 8.29 -1.89
CA ASP A 9 14.02 8.53 -1.97
C ASP A 9 14.27 9.83 -2.74
N GLY A 10 14.88 10.81 -2.10
CA GLY A 10 15.20 12.11 -2.67
C GLY A 10 16.59 12.20 -3.32
N GLU A 11 17.37 11.11 -3.38
CA GLU A 11 18.75 11.18 -3.90
C GLU A 11 18.80 11.25 -5.43
N LYS A 12 17.90 10.55 -6.10
CA LYS A 12 17.94 10.39 -7.57
C LYS A 12 16.57 10.63 -8.19
N GLY A 13 16.60 11.27 -9.35
CA GLY A 13 15.40 11.66 -10.05
C GLY A 13 14.66 12.76 -9.27
N ASN A 14 13.60 13.29 -9.81
CA ASN A 14 12.82 14.36 -9.19
C ASN A 14 11.62 13.76 -8.45
N THR A 15 11.83 12.72 -7.63
CA THR A 15 10.71 11.98 -7.02
C THR A 15 9.91 12.85 -6.06
N VAL A 16 10.59 13.70 -5.28
CA VAL A 16 9.93 14.61 -4.34
C VAL A 16 9.16 15.69 -5.10
N GLU A 17 9.78 16.29 -6.10
CA GLU A 17 9.15 17.29 -6.96
C GLU A 17 7.95 16.70 -7.69
N GLN A 18 8.07 15.51 -8.25
CA GLN A 18 6.96 14.82 -8.92
C GLN A 18 5.79 14.50 -7.98
N ALA A 19 6.10 14.16 -6.72
CA ALA A 19 5.08 13.97 -5.70
C ALA A 19 4.38 15.29 -5.35
N GLN A 20 5.14 16.39 -5.22
CA GLN A 20 4.63 17.73 -4.95
C GLN A 20 3.80 18.29 -6.11
N GLU A 21 4.21 18.02 -7.34
CA GLU A 21 3.50 18.43 -8.56
C GLU A 21 2.27 17.57 -8.89
N GLY A 22 2.01 16.50 -8.09
CA GLY A 22 0.88 15.60 -8.28
C GLY A 22 1.03 14.66 -9.50
N ILE A 23 2.24 14.46 -9.99
CA ILE A 23 2.54 13.50 -11.06
C ILE A 23 2.49 12.08 -10.49
N ILE A 24 2.98 11.89 -9.27
CA ILE A 24 2.87 10.62 -8.56
C ILE A 24 1.52 10.61 -7.83
N ASN A 25 0.69 9.63 -8.18
CA ASN A 25 -0.61 9.40 -7.56
C ASN A 25 -0.64 8.00 -6.93
N LEU A 26 -0.84 7.96 -5.61
CA LEU A 26 -0.98 6.74 -4.81
C LEU A 26 -2.33 6.81 -4.09
N GLN A 27 -3.40 6.43 -4.78
CA GLN A 27 -4.77 6.56 -4.26
C GLN A 27 -5.42 5.20 -4.01
N ASN A 28 -6.34 5.14 -3.05
CA ASN A 28 -7.08 3.93 -2.68
C ASN A 28 -6.17 2.76 -2.26
N ILE A 29 -5.06 3.06 -1.62
CA ILE A 29 -4.12 2.07 -1.09
C ILE A 29 -4.31 1.96 0.42
N TRP A 30 -4.43 0.73 0.91
CA TRP A 30 -4.55 0.47 2.33
C TRP A 30 -3.33 -0.28 2.85
N PHE A 31 -2.66 0.29 3.84
CA PHE A 31 -1.62 -0.38 4.60
C PHE A 31 -2.22 -0.96 5.88
N ALA A 32 -1.97 -2.22 6.14
CA ALA A 32 -2.46 -2.90 7.33
C ALA A 32 -1.32 -3.59 8.08
N GLY A 33 -1.23 -3.36 9.39
CA GLY A 33 -0.22 -3.97 10.25
C GLY A 33 1.21 -3.51 9.97
N MET A 34 1.40 -2.33 9.35
CA MET A 34 2.72 -1.73 9.16
C MET A 34 3.18 -1.06 10.45
N THR A 35 4.44 -1.30 10.83
CA THR A 35 5.03 -0.62 11.99
C THR A 35 5.26 0.87 11.71
N VAL A 36 5.61 1.19 10.46
CA VAL A 36 5.84 2.55 9.99
C VAL A 36 5.08 2.76 8.69
N THR A 37 4.25 3.79 8.62
CA THR A 37 3.48 4.12 7.41
C THR A 37 4.40 4.52 6.27
N GLY A 38 5.33 5.43 6.51
CA GLY A 38 6.30 5.89 5.53
C GLY A 38 7.62 6.25 6.18
N SER A 39 8.70 6.11 5.44
CA SER A 39 10.05 6.49 5.83
C SER A 39 10.73 7.20 4.67
N ASP A 40 11.51 8.20 4.97
CA ASP A 40 12.23 8.96 3.97
C ASP A 40 13.63 8.41 3.81
N ALA A 41 14.09 8.36 2.56
CA ALA A 41 15.45 8.01 2.22
C ALA A 41 16.14 9.19 1.55
N ASN A 42 17.40 9.38 1.90
CA ASN A 42 18.24 10.44 1.35
C ASN A 42 17.61 11.83 1.50
N LYS A 43 17.88 12.76 0.68
CA LYS A 43 17.52 14.19 0.79
C LYS A 43 16.03 14.49 0.49
N VAL A 44 15.10 13.78 1.12
CA VAL A 44 13.66 14.05 0.96
C VAL A 44 13.26 15.35 1.66
N TYR A 45 13.89 15.66 2.80
CA TYR A 45 13.73 16.94 3.47
C TYR A 45 14.85 17.91 3.11
N ASP A 46 14.62 19.17 3.38
CA ASP A 46 15.69 20.16 3.34
C ASP A 46 16.79 19.84 4.36
N ASP A 47 17.96 20.44 4.18
CA ASP A 47 19.14 20.14 4.99
C ASP A 47 18.96 20.49 6.49
N VAL A 48 17.88 21.17 6.87
CA VAL A 48 17.57 21.53 8.27
C VAL A 48 16.90 20.38 9.02
N LEU A 49 16.10 19.59 8.35
CA LEU A 49 15.32 18.50 8.95
C LEU A 49 15.90 17.11 8.67
N TYR A 50 16.87 17.01 7.77
CA TYR A 50 17.43 15.73 7.37
C TYR A 50 18.93 15.66 7.62
N ASP A 51 19.33 14.68 8.44
CA ASP A 51 20.75 14.34 8.61
C ASP A 51 21.20 13.41 7.47
N ALA A 52 21.88 13.99 6.50
CA ALA A 52 22.37 13.26 5.33
C ALA A 52 23.44 12.21 5.65
N VAL A 53 24.16 12.34 6.76
CA VAL A 53 25.21 11.40 7.19
C VAL A 53 24.59 10.15 7.80
N ASN A 54 23.66 10.34 8.72
CA ASN A 54 22.98 9.25 9.40
C ASN A 54 21.71 8.80 8.67
N LYS A 55 21.32 9.50 7.60
CA LYS A 55 20.10 9.22 6.82
C LYS A 55 18.82 9.20 7.68
N THR A 56 18.76 10.10 8.65
CA THR A 56 17.66 10.19 9.60
C THR A 56 17.08 11.60 9.66
N ILE A 57 15.82 11.70 10.09
CA ILE A 57 15.20 13.00 10.38
C ILE A 57 15.80 13.51 11.69
N ILE A 58 16.28 14.76 11.69
CA ILE A 58 16.92 15.40 12.84
C ILE A 58 15.89 15.67 13.95
N ASP A 59 14.66 16.03 13.57
CA ASP A 59 13.55 16.19 14.53
C ASP A 59 12.74 14.90 14.62
N ALA A 60 13.05 14.07 15.60
CA ALA A 60 12.39 12.79 15.85
C ALA A 60 10.89 12.91 16.20
N GLY A 61 10.36 14.12 16.36
CA GLY A 61 8.93 14.36 16.60
C GLY A 61 8.11 14.57 15.34
N GLN A 62 8.76 14.71 14.18
CA GLN A 62 8.06 14.97 12.93
C GLN A 62 7.71 13.70 12.18
N GLU A 63 6.52 13.72 11.59
CA GLU A 63 6.10 12.69 10.66
C GLU A 63 6.95 12.77 9.38
N SER A 64 7.36 11.60 8.83
CA SER A 64 8.09 11.54 7.56
C SER A 64 7.28 12.14 6.41
N TYR A 65 7.98 12.70 5.42
CA TYR A 65 7.33 13.20 4.20
C TYR A 65 6.56 12.07 3.50
N SER A 66 7.15 10.89 3.38
CA SER A 66 6.51 9.71 2.78
C SER A 66 5.20 9.35 3.48
N SER A 67 5.16 9.40 4.80
CA SER A 67 3.96 9.14 5.59
C SER A 67 2.88 10.21 5.35
N SER A 68 3.26 11.48 5.42
CA SER A 68 2.36 12.61 5.19
C SER A 68 1.82 12.60 3.76
N PHE A 69 2.68 12.35 2.78
CA PHE A 69 2.29 12.22 1.37
C PHE A 69 1.25 11.11 1.18
N PHE A 70 1.53 9.91 1.72
CA PHE A 70 0.60 8.78 1.62
C PHE A 70 -0.76 9.09 2.23
N LYS A 71 -0.78 9.67 3.43
CA LYS A 71 -2.03 9.99 4.15
C LYS A 71 -2.84 11.10 3.49
N ALA A 72 -2.18 12.01 2.78
CA ALA A 72 -2.84 13.10 2.06
C ALA A 72 -3.52 12.62 0.76
N GLN A 73 -3.14 11.48 0.22
CA GLN A 73 -3.73 10.96 -1.01
C GLN A 73 -5.13 10.39 -0.76
N LYS A 74 -6.01 10.59 -1.75
CA LYS A 74 -7.44 10.24 -1.66
C LYS A 74 -7.64 8.74 -1.47
N GLY A 75 -8.46 8.38 -0.48
CA GLY A 75 -8.89 7.00 -0.23
C GLY A 75 -7.83 6.10 0.42
N ASN A 76 -6.64 6.62 0.71
CA ASN A 76 -5.62 5.86 1.42
C ASN A 76 -5.98 5.69 2.89
N LYS A 77 -5.63 4.52 3.44
CA LYS A 77 -5.83 4.22 4.86
C LYS A 77 -4.62 3.51 5.46
N VAL A 78 -4.43 3.72 6.74
CA VAL A 78 -3.51 2.96 7.57
C VAL A 78 -4.32 2.27 8.65
N LEU A 79 -4.31 0.94 8.63
CA LEU A 79 -4.97 0.08 9.60
C LEU A 79 -3.91 -0.45 10.57
N ALA A 80 -4.24 -0.49 11.85
CA ALA A 80 -3.30 -0.93 12.88
C ALA A 80 -3.02 -2.43 12.77
N ASP A 81 -4.01 -3.23 12.37
CA ASP A 81 -3.92 -4.68 12.29
C ASP A 81 -4.40 -5.22 10.94
N MET A 82 -3.74 -6.26 10.44
CA MET A 82 -4.16 -6.97 9.23
C MET A 82 -5.53 -7.62 9.35
N ASN A 83 -5.95 -8.00 10.57
CA ASN A 83 -7.27 -8.58 10.80
C ASN A 83 -8.41 -7.60 10.49
N GLU A 84 -8.15 -6.29 10.49
CA GLU A 84 -9.12 -5.28 10.10
C GLU A 84 -9.53 -5.37 8.62
N LEU A 85 -8.68 -5.97 7.77
CA LEU A 85 -9.02 -6.27 6.37
C LEU A 85 -10.05 -7.39 6.24
N ASN A 86 -10.18 -8.23 7.25
CA ASN A 86 -11.15 -9.31 7.32
C ASN A 86 -11.12 -10.25 6.10
N PHE A 87 -9.94 -10.77 5.80
CA PHE A 87 -9.74 -11.82 4.80
C PHE A 87 -10.01 -13.21 5.40
N LYS A 88 -10.29 -14.20 4.54
CA LYS A 88 -10.63 -15.55 4.98
C LYS A 88 -9.45 -16.24 5.67
N ASP A 89 -8.35 -16.41 4.96
CA ASP A 89 -7.11 -16.95 5.50
C ASP A 89 -5.94 -16.49 4.63
N GLY A 90 -5.24 -15.49 5.07
CA GLY A 90 -4.17 -14.84 4.30
C GLY A 90 -2.78 -15.42 4.55
N ARG A 91 -2.62 -16.50 5.33
CA ARG A 91 -1.29 -17.00 5.70
C ARG A 91 -1.22 -18.51 5.76
N GLY A 92 -0.05 -19.07 5.34
CA GLY A 92 0.25 -20.49 5.49
C GLY A 92 -0.15 -21.35 4.30
N ILE A 93 -0.24 -22.66 4.55
CA ILE A 93 -0.66 -23.65 3.56
C ILE A 93 -2.17 -23.56 3.39
N GLY A 94 -2.68 -23.61 2.16
CA GLY A 94 -4.10 -23.48 1.88
C GLY A 94 -4.63 -22.06 1.97
N VAL A 95 -3.77 -21.10 1.74
CA VAL A 95 -4.06 -19.66 1.77
C VAL A 95 -5.29 -19.31 0.96
N ASN A 96 -6.18 -18.52 1.53
CA ASN A 96 -7.34 -17.95 0.86
C ASN A 96 -7.34 -16.43 1.03
N TYR A 97 -6.90 -15.72 0.00
CA TYR A 97 -6.82 -14.25 0.00
C TYR A 97 -8.16 -13.55 -0.24
N MET A 98 -9.25 -14.32 -0.36
CA MET A 98 -10.58 -13.76 -0.56
C MET A 98 -11.03 -12.98 0.66
N PRO A 99 -11.65 -11.81 0.47
CA PRO A 99 -12.29 -11.10 1.58
C PRO A 99 -13.52 -11.86 2.09
N ASN A 100 -13.80 -11.76 3.38
CA ASN A 100 -15.09 -12.17 3.94
C ASN A 100 -16.19 -11.19 3.51
N ALA A 101 -17.45 -11.61 3.59
CA ALA A 101 -18.59 -10.82 3.13
C ALA A 101 -18.74 -9.44 3.80
N ASN A 102 -18.19 -9.27 5.00
CA ASN A 102 -18.17 -8.03 5.76
C ASN A 102 -16.80 -7.33 5.75
N SER A 103 -15.91 -7.72 4.84
CA SER A 103 -14.64 -7.03 4.67
C SER A 103 -14.82 -5.59 4.18
N PRO A 104 -14.17 -4.62 4.83
CA PRO A 104 -14.28 -3.22 4.42
C PRO A 104 -13.66 -2.94 3.05
N VAL A 105 -12.85 -3.84 2.50
CA VAL A 105 -12.23 -3.65 1.18
C VAL A 105 -13.22 -3.83 0.04
N LEU A 106 -14.36 -4.50 0.27
CA LEU A 106 -15.34 -4.85 -0.77
C LEU A 106 -16.10 -3.65 -1.35
N THR A 107 -16.10 -2.52 -0.67
CA THR A 107 -16.84 -1.31 -1.09
C THR A 107 -15.99 -0.06 -1.02
N ALA A 108 -14.68 -0.21 -1.05
CA ALA A 108 -13.77 0.90 -0.76
C ALA A 108 -13.05 1.45 -2.00
N ALA A 109 -13.19 0.83 -3.16
CA ALA A 109 -12.56 1.32 -4.38
C ALA A 109 -13.22 2.62 -4.87
N SER A 110 -12.42 3.47 -5.50
CA SER A 110 -12.89 4.66 -6.18
C SER A 110 -12.11 4.84 -7.48
N PHE A 111 -12.84 5.09 -8.56
CA PHE A 111 -12.29 5.46 -9.86
C PHE A 111 -12.50 6.95 -10.15
N ASP A 112 -12.69 7.74 -9.13
CA ASP A 112 -12.87 9.19 -9.21
C ASP A 112 -11.51 9.90 -9.46
N ASN A 113 -10.93 9.59 -10.61
CA ASN A 113 -9.71 10.16 -11.13
C ASN A 113 -9.78 10.12 -12.66
N ALA A 114 -9.58 11.25 -13.32
CA ALA A 114 -9.65 11.36 -14.78
C ALA A 114 -8.71 10.40 -15.53
N LEU A 115 -7.60 10.00 -14.92
CA LEU A 115 -6.67 9.02 -15.50
C LEU A 115 -7.28 7.60 -15.56
N LEU A 116 -8.37 7.35 -14.83
CA LEU A 116 -9.06 6.06 -14.75
C LEU A 116 -10.39 6.03 -15.51
N ASP A 117 -10.70 7.08 -16.28
CA ASP A 117 -11.98 7.16 -16.99
C ASP A 117 -12.11 6.16 -18.12
N ASN A 118 -10.98 5.75 -18.73
CA ASN A 118 -10.96 4.84 -19.85
C ASN A 118 -9.91 3.74 -19.66
N GLY A 119 -10.20 2.53 -20.16
CA GLY A 119 -9.25 1.43 -20.21
C GLY A 119 -9.16 0.59 -18.93
N PHE A 120 -10.04 0.82 -17.96
CA PHE A 120 -10.10 0.06 -16.71
C PHE A 120 -11.49 -0.50 -16.47
N ASP A 121 -11.55 -1.75 -16.01
CA ASP A 121 -12.78 -2.31 -15.46
C ASP A 121 -13.00 -1.74 -14.07
N LYS A 122 -14.15 -1.10 -13.88
CA LYS A 122 -14.49 -0.48 -12.59
C LYS A 122 -15.08 -1.51 -11.66
N VAL A 123 -14.42 -1.69 -10.52
CA VAL A 123 -14.84 -2.60 -9.44
C VAL A 123 -15.08 -1.81 -8.15
N ASP A 124 -15.86 -2.35 -7.24
CA ASP A 124 -16.17 -1.71 -5.96
C ASP A 124 -15.14 -2.01 -4.88
N TYR A 125 -14.29 -3.01 -5.07
CA TYR A 125 -13.35 -3.51 -4.06
C TYR A 125 -11.92 -3.02 -4.28
N ILE A 126 -11.17 -2.91 -3.19
CA ILE A 126 -9.73 -2.68 -3.18
C ILE A 126 -9.00 -4.01 -3.10
N GLY A 127 -7.94 -4.14 -3.91
CA GLY A 127 -7.10 -5.35 -3.96
C GLY A 127 -7.40 -6.21 -5.18
N ALA A 128 -6.87 -7.43 -5.18
CA ALA A 128 -6.92 -8.34 -6.32
C ALA A 128 -8.15 -9.25 -6.34
N PHE A 129 -8.94 -9.29 -5.25
CA PHE A 129 -10.03 -10.25 -5.08
C PHE A 129 -11.33 -9.57 -4.68
N GLY A 130 -12.38 -9.77 -5.46
CA GLY A 130 -13.77 -9.52 -5.06
C GLY A 130 -14.32 -10.66 -4.22
N ILE A 131 -15.58 -10.54 -3.75
CA ILE A 131 -16.21 -11.53 -2.86
C ILE A 131 -16.32 -12.92 -3.48
N ASN A 132 -16.47 -13.01 -4.78
CA ASN A 132 -16.64 -14.25 -5.54
C ASN A 132 -15.62 -14.40 -6.67
N ASP A 133 -14.58 -13.59 -6.68
CA ASP A 133 -13.59 -13.53 -7.74
C ASP A 133 -12.27 -14.11 -7.25
N ASN A 134 -12.17 -15.45 -7.29
CA ASN A 134 -10.94 -16.18 -6.98
C ASN A 134 -10.23 -16.56 -8.29
N TRP A 135 -9.57 -15.59 -8.90
CA TRP A 135 -8.85 -15.82 -10.18
C TRP A 135 -7.61 -16.71 -10.04
N LEU A 136 -7.19 -17.05 -8.83
CA LEU A 136 -6.11 -18.00 -8.56
C LEU A 136 -6.57 -19.46 -8.62
N ASP A 137 -7.87 -19.70 -8.54
CA ASP A 137 -8.42 -21.05 -8.50
C ASP A 137 -8.14 -21.83 -9.79
N GLY A 138 -7.70 -23.07 -9.66
CA GLY A 138 -7.45 -23.98 -10.75
C GLY A 138 -6.09 -23.85 -11.46
N TRP A 139 -5.27 -22.84 -11.11
CA TRP A 139 -3.94 -22.69 -11.73
C TRP A 139 -2.80 -22.36 -10.75
N THR A 140 -3.11 -22.07 -9.49
CA THR A 140 -2.10 -21.91 -8.44
C THR A 140 -2.19 -23.02 -7.41
N ASN A 141 -1.03 -23.44 -6.91
CA ASN A 141 -0.93 -24.42 -5.83
C ASN A 141 -0.06 -23.86 -4.71
N PHE A 142 -0.65 -23.69 -3.54
CA PHE A 142 0.03 -23.16 -2.34
C PHE A 142 0.65 -24.28 -1.47
N ASP A 143 0.46 -25.56 -1.83
CA ASP A 143 1.07 -26.70 -1.16
C ASP A 143 1.60 -27.72 -2.18
N PRO A 144 2.60 -27.35 -2.99
CA PRO A 144 3.10 -28.19 -4.07
C PRO A 144 3.77 -29.49 -3.57
N ASN A 145 4.26 -29.49 -2.33
CA ASN A 145 4.95 -30.65 -1.77
C ASN A 145 4.02 -31.79 -1.36
N ASN A 146 2.74 -31.49 -1.12
CA ASN A 146 1.73 -32.44 -0.68
C ASN A 146 0.62 -32.67 -1.71
N THR A 147 0.82 -32.20 -2.95
CA THR A 147 -0.17 -32.34 -4.03
C THR A 147 0.24 -33.47 -4.97
N ASP A 148 -0.68 -34.39 -5.22
CA ASP A 148 -0.56 -35.40 -6.29
C ASP A 148 -0.82 -34.73 -7.64
N TYR A 149 0.14 -34.85 -8.58
CA TYR A 149 0.05 -34.30 -9.96
C TYR A 149 -0.31 -35.37 -10.96
#